data_c5a89fbc64dc2981eeb89dc9fdd9da44
#
_entry.id   c5a89fbc64dc2981eeb89dc9fdd9da44
#
_cell.length_a   1.000
_cell.length_b   1.000
_cell.length_c   1.000
_cell.angle_alpha   90.00
_cell.angle_beta   90.00
_cell.angle_gamma   90.00
#
_symmetry.space_group_name_H-M   'P 1'
#
loop_
_entity.id
_entity.type
_entity.pdbx_description
1 polymer ?
#
loop_
_entity_poly.entity_id
_entity_poly.type
_entity_poly.pdbx_seq_one_letter_code
_entity_poly.pdbx_strand_id
1 'polypeptide(L)'
;MPDTTSLDSIISGIETNKVLIENKIIHTLTDCRGYLKNDSLTIYIGPSNKRMKGIVGDCGGIYSWCIGNKDIILMIDPQIQGWIGLLPFSIAHQYQHAYSWTKMNLGALLAMNLMDRIVAEGKADWYAHVLYPDVKMPWDTALSDEGLQYQWSRIKAEMRSEDYYQIQGIMFGSDNYPEFTGYSVGFDLVQSALKKNAALTPEQWSNESPALILEMSEYKTQ
;
A
#
# COMPACT_ATOMS: atom_id res chain seq x y z
N MET A 1 -11.23 29.07 -12.23
CA MET A 1 -11.26 28.00 -13.22
C MET A 1 -10.22 26.95 -12.77
N PRO A 2 -10.46 25.64 -12.93
CA PRO A 2 -9.38 24.69 -12.72
C PRO A 2 -8.25 25.01 -13.72
N ASP A 3 -7.00 24.93 -13.24
CA ASP A 3 -5.83 25.14 -14.07
C ASP A 3 -5.65 23.90 -14.99
N THR A 4 -6.23 24.03 -16.18
CA THR A 4 -6.20 22.96 -17.19
C THR A 4 -4.79 22.75 -17.75
N THR A 5 -3.94 23.77 -17.74
CA THR A 5 -2.55 23.72 -18.25
C THR A 5 -1.70 22.66 -17.52
N SER A 6 -1.90 22.52 -16.23
CA SER A 6 -1.19 21.50 -15.42
C SER A 6 -1.73 20.08 -15.68
N LEU A 7 -3.03 19.92 -15.91
CA LEU A 7 -3.62 18.62 -16.22
C LEU A 7 -3.21 18.13 -17.60
N ASP A 8 -3.23 19.01 -18.61
CA ASP A 8 -2.80 18.68 -19.96
C ASP A 8 -1.33 18.24 -20.00
N SER A 9 -0.47 18.89 -19.20
CA SER A 9 0.94 18.51 -19.08
C SER A 9 1.11 17.13 -18.44
N ILE A 10 0.34 16.79 -17.40
CA ILE A 10 0.36 15.47 -16.77
C ILE A 10 -0.12 14.39 -17.74
N ILE A 11 -1.24 14.65 -18.46
CA ILE A 11 -1.77 13.74 -19.46
C ILE A 11 -0.74 13.49 -20.57
N SER A 12 -0.16 14.56 -21.13
CA SER A 12 0.88 14.45 -22.15
C SER A 12 2.10 13.66 -21.66
N GLY A 13 2.49 13.82 -20.39
CA GLY A 13 3.55 13.04 -19.76
C GLY A 13 3.22 11.55 -19.67
N ILE A 14 1.97 11.20 -19.30
CA ILE A 14 1.51 9.81 -19.28
C ILE A 14 1.53 9.22 -20.70
N GLU A 15 0.98 9.93 -21.68
CA GLU A 15 0.94 9.49 -23.08
C GLU A 15 2.35 9.29 -23.65
N THR A 16 3.26 10.20 -23.39
CA THR A 16 4.67 10.09 -23.81
C THR A 16 5.35 8.85 -23.23
N ASN A 17 5.01 8.47 -22.00
CA ASN A 17 5.57 7.32 -21.32
C ASN A 17 4.72 6.04 -21.44
N LYS A 18 3.66 6.04 -22.24
CA LYS A 18 2.68 4.95 -22.32
C LYS A 18 3.32 3.57 -22.48
N VAL A 19 4.17 3.41 -23.48
CA VAL A 19 4.83 2.12 -23.76
C VAL A 19 5.71 1.67 -22.59
N LEU A 20 6.40 2.60 -21.93
CA LEU A 20 7.23 2.29 -20.77
C LEU A 20 6.37 1.86 -19.58
N ILE A 21 5.25 2.55 -19.34
CA ILE A 21 4.28 2.21 -18.30
C ILE A 21 3.72 0.81 -18.53
N GLU A 22 3.22 0.54 -19.74
CA GLU A 22 2.63 -0.75 -20.12
C GLU A 22 3.63 -1.90 -19.94
N ASN A 23 4.87 -1.74 -20.41
CA ASN A 23 5.92 -2.74 -20.25
C ASN A 23 6.23 -3.02 -18.78
N LYS A 24 6.35 -1.97 -17.95
CA LYS A 24 6.59 -2.15 -16.52
C LYS A 24 5.42 -2.87 -15.83
N ILE A 25 4.18 -2.51 -16.16
CA ILE A 25 2.98 -3.18 -15.64
C ILE A 25 2.99 -4.68 -15.99
N ILE A 26 3.21 -5.00 -17.27
CA ILE A 26 3.23 -6.40 -17.74
C ILE A 26 4.33 -7.20 -17.03
N HIS A 27 5.53 -6.64 -16.92
CA HIS A 27 6.65 -7.27 -16.22
C HIS A 27 6.29 -7.51 -14.74
N THR A 28 5.83 -6.48 -14.05
CA THR A 28 5.46 -6.58 -12.64
C THR A 28 4.36 -7.61 -12.39
N LEU A 29 3.32 -7.65 -13.23
CA LEU A 29 2.26 -8.65 -13.11
C LEU A 29 2.78 -10.08 -13.34
N THR A 30 3.79 -10.23 -14.20
CA THR A 30 4.45 -11.51 -14.43
C THR A 30 5.21 -11.96 -13.20
N ASP A 31 5.98 -11.06 -12.57
CA ASP A 31 6.71 -11.33 -11.33
C ASP A 31 5.73 -11.68 -10.20
N CYS A 32 4.67 -10.89 -10.03
CA CYS A 32 3.65 -11.15 -9.02
C CYS A 32 3.00 -12.53 -9.16
N ARG A 33 2.66 -12.94 -10.39
CA ARG A 33 2.06 -14.25 -10.66
C ARG A 33 2.97 -15.42 -10.34
N GLY A 34 4.26 -15.21 -10.28
CA GLY A 34 5.23 -16.21 -9.84
C GLY A 34 5.06 -16.63 -8.38
N TYR A 35 4.50 -15.75 -7.55
CA TYR A 35 4.33 -15.93 -6.10
C TYR A 35 2.86 -16.13 -5.67
N LEU A 36 1.96 -15.33 -6.23
CA LEU A 36 0.53 -15.38 -5.94
C LEU A 36 -0.25 -15.50 -7.23
N LYS A 37 -1.08 -16.53 -7.35
CA LYS A 37 -1.92 -16.73 -8.54
C LYS A 37 -3.21 -15.92 -8.38
N ASN A 38 -3.34 -14.89 -9.16
CA ASN A 38 -4.57 -14.12 -9.30
C ASN A 38 -5.13 -14.27 -10.71
N ASP A 39 -6.44 -14.10 -10.84
CA ASP A 39 -7.15 -14.08 -12.12
C ASP A 39 -6.77 -12.83 -12.95
N SER A 40 -7.60 -12.43 -13.87
CA SER A 40 -7.42 -11.21 -14.64
C SER A 40 -7.60 -9.97 -13.74
N LEU A 41 -6.70 -8.99 -13.89
CA LEU A 41 -6.80 -7.67 -13.28
C LEU A 41 -7.00 -6.62 -14.36
N THR A 42 -7.79 -5.60 -14.04
CA THR A 42 -7.92 -4.38 -14.84
C THR A 42 -7.17 -3.26 -14.14
N ILE A 43 -6.29 -2.58 -14.86
CA ILE A 43 -5.56 -1.44 -14.33
C ILE A 43 -6.00 -0.18 -15.05
N TYR A 44 -6.57 0.76 -14.31
CA TYR A 44 -6.98 2.07 -14.80
C TYR A 44 -5.88 3.07 -14.49
N ILE A 45 -5.39 3.75 -15.51
CA ILE A 45 -4.34 4.76 -15.37
C ILE A 45 -4.95 6.12 -15.62
N GLY A 46 -4.79 7.04 -14.67
CA GLY A 46 -5.26 8.40 -14.77
C GLY A 46 -4.23 9.43 -14.32
N PRO A 47 -4.41 10.69 -14.73
CA PRO A 47 -3.59 11.79 -14.26
C PRO A 47 -3.92 12.10 -12.80
N SER A 48 -2.91 12.41 -11.99
CA SER A 48 -3.13 13.03 -10.70
C SER A 48 -3.80 14.40 -10.89
N ASN A 49 -4.52 14.85 -9.89
CA ASN A 49 -5.09 16.21 -9.92
C ASN A 49 -4.50 17.05 -8.77
N LYS A 50 -4.60 18.38 -8.90
CA LYS A 50 -4.03 19.31 -7.91
C LYS A 50 -4.59 19.12 -6.49
N ARG A 51 -5.81 18.60 -6.33
CA ARG A 51 -6.41 18.35 -5.02
C ARG A 51 -5.77 17.13 -4.33
N MET A 52 -5.19 16.23 -5.13
CA MET A 52 -4.46 15.07 -4.67
C MET A 52 -2.94 15.31 -4.62
N LYS A 53 -2.48 16.55 -4.89
CA LYS A 53 -1.05 16.88 -5.04
C LYS A 53 -0.25 16.52 -3.79
N GLY A 54 -0.79 16.71 -2.60
CA GLY A 54 -0.16 16.26 -1.35
C GLY A 54 0.03 14.75 -1.38
N ILE A 55 -1.07 14.00 -1.43
CA ILE A 55 -1.04 12.52 -1.37
C ILE A 55 -0.17 11.93 -2.49
N VAL A 56 -0.35 12.36 -3.74
CA VAL A 56 0.44 11.83 -4.87
C VAL A 56 1.90 12.27 -4.77
N GLY A 57 2.17 13.49 -4.29
CA GLY A 57 3.52 14.01 -4.07
C GLY A 57 4.24 13.26 -2.95
N ASP A 58 3.58 13.06 -1.84
CA ASP A 58 4.11 12.36 -0.67
C ASP A 58 4.35 10.87 -0.98
N CYS A 59 3.59 10.29 -1.93
CA CYS A 59 3.83 8.95 -2.46
C CYS A 59 4.79 8.93 -3.67
N GLY A 60 5.57 9.97 -3.90
CA GLY A 60 6.61 10.00 -4.95
C GLY A 60 6.08 10.04 -6.39
N GLY A 61 4.87 10.53 -6.62
CA GLY A 61 4.26 10.73 -7.94
C GLY A 61 3.33 9.60 -8.39
N ILE A 62 3.12 8.58 -7.56
CA ILE A 62 2.15 7.52 -7.81
C ILE A 62 1.28 7.33 -6.58
N TYR A 63 -0.03 7.42 -6.76
CA TYR A 63 -0.99 6.99 -5.78
C TYR A 63 -1.88 5.91 -6.38
N SER A 64 -2.02 4.80 -5.71
CA SER A 64 -2.76 3.65 -6.20
C SER A 64 -3.68 3.07 -5.15
N TRP A 65 -4.77 2.47 -5.60
CA TRP A 65 -5.65 1.69 -4.73
C TRP A 65 -6.36 0.59 -5.51
N CYS A 66 -6.68 -0.48 -4.81
CA CYS A 66 -7.44 -1.60 -5.33
C CYS A 66 -8.93 -1.41 -5.02
N ILE A 67 -9.79 -1.64 -6.01
CA ILE A 67 -11.24 -1.68 -5.83
C ILE A 67 -11.70 -3.13 -5.93
N GLY A 68 -12.02 -3.70 -4.79
CA GLY A 68 -12.35 -5.12 -4.73
C GLY A 68 -11.16 -6.00 -5.09
N ASN A 69 -11.37 -7.04 -5.88
CA ASN A 69 -10.37 -8.06 -6.18
C ASN A 69 -9.86 -8.07 -7.63
N LYS A 70 -10.25 -7.09 -8.44
CA LYS A 70 -9.95 -7.10 -9.89
C LYS A 70 -9.52 -5.77 -10.47
N ASP A 71 -9.84 -4.67 -9.83
CA ASP A 71 -9.66 -3.34 -10.38
C ASP A 71 -8.62 -2.57 -9.57
N ILE A 72 -7.58 -2.10 -10.23
CA ILE A 72 -6.53 -1.26 -9.65
C ILE A 72 -6.57 0.09 -10.34
N ILE A 73 -6.59 1.16 -9.55
CA ILE A 73 -6.50 2.53 -10.05
C ILE A 73 -5.09 3.06 -9.74
N LEU A 74 -4.44 3.60 -10.75
CA LEU A 74 -3.15 4.28 -10.66
C LEU A 74 -3.34 5.75 -11.05
N MET A 75 -3.11 6.66 -10.12
CA MET A 75 -3.03 8.09 -10.37
C MET A 75 -1.56 8.49 -10.45
N ILE A 76 -1.13 9.04 -11.59
CA ILE A 76 0.29 9.29 -11.89
C ILE A 76 0.50 10.78 -12.12
N ASP A 77 1.61 11.30 -11.56
CA ASP A 77 2.17 12.61 -11.91
C ASP A 77 3.59 12.43 -12.48
N PRO A 78 3.73 12.39 -13.80
CA PRO A 78 5.03 12.21 -14.45
C PRO A 78 6.00 13.40 -14.27
N GLN A 79 5.56 14.51 -13.71
CA GLN A 79 6.40 15.67 -13.41
C GLN A 79 7.24 15.47 -12.14
N ILE A 80 6.87 14.49 -11.29
CA ILE A 80 7.62 14.16 -10.08
C ILE A 80 8.79 13.24 -10.47
N GLN A 81 10.00 13.67 -10.13
CA GLN A 81 11.20 12.90 -10.47
C GLN A 81 11.20 11.54 -9.78
N GLY A 82 11.54 10.49 -10.51
CA GLY A 82 11.68 9.14 -9.98
C GLY A 82 10.39 8.31 -9.96
N TRP A 83 9.23 8.90 -10.24
CA TRP A 83 7.93 8.21 -10.19
C TRP A 83 7.92 6.85 -10.89
N ILE A 84 8.56 6.74 -12.04
CA ILE A 84 8.56 5.51 -12.85
C ILE A 84 9.28 4.34 -12.16
N GLY A 85 10.22 4.66 -11.26
CA GLY A 85 10.93 3.68 -10.44
C GLY A 85 10.05 3.06 -9.36
N LEU A 86 9.02 3.79 -8.88
CA LEU A 86 8.08 3.33 -7.85
C LEU A 86 6.92 2.51 -8.43
N LEU A 87 6.70 2.56 -9.74
CA LEU A 87 5.57 1.91 -10.39
C LEU A 87 5.52 0.39 -10.14
N PRO A 88 6.62 -0.39 -10.25
CA PRO A 88 6.59 -1.81 -9.94
C PRO A 88 6.15 -2.12 -8.50
N PHE A 89 6.68 -1.39 -7.53
CA PHE A 89 6.30 -1.54 -6.13
C PHE A 89 4.80 -1.27 -5.93
N SER A 90 4.32 -0.13 -6.44
CA SER A 90 2.90 0.25 -6.30
C SER A 90 1.96 -0.78 -6.90
N ILE A 91 2.33 -1.37 -8.04
CA ILE A 91 1.54 -2.43 -8.68
C ILE A 91 1.57 -3.72 -7.86
N ALA A 92 2.74 -4.14 -7.38
CA ALA A 92 2.88 -5.35 -6.56
C ALA A 92 2.11 -5.24 -5.25
N HIS A 93 2.15 -4.08 -4.60
CA HIS A 93 1.36 -3.75 -3.42
C HIS A 93 -0.15 -3.94 -3.69
N GLN A 94 -0.67 -3.32 -4.75
CA GLN A 94 -2.09 -3.44 -5.09
C GLN A 94 -2.48 -4.84 -5.59
N TYR A 95 -1.54 -5.55 -6.21
CA TYR A 95 -1.75 -6.95 -6.59
C TYR A 95 -1.98 -7.85 -5.39
N GLN A 96 -1.24 -7.63 -4.30
CA GLN A 96 -1.42 -8.38 -3.05
C GLN A 96 -2.78 -8.08 -2.42
N HIS A 97 -3.25 -6.82 -2.42
CA HIS A 97 -4.59 -6.48 -2.00
C HIS A 97 -5.64 -7.20 -2.85
N ALA A 98 -5.54 -7.12 -4.17
CA ALA A 98 -6.46 -7.79 -5.09
C ALA A 98 -6.54 -9.30 -4.81
N TYR A 99 -5.38 -9.95 -4.57
CA TYR A 99 -5.33 -11.36 -4.18
C TYR A 99 -6.03 -11.64 -2.84
N SER A 100 -5.68 -10.90 -1.80
CA SER A 100 -6.25 -11.09 -0.45
C SER A 100 -7.76 -10.85 -0.41
N TRP A 101 -8.26 -9.94 -1.24
CA TRP A 101 -9.67 -9.56 -1.27
C TRP A 101 -10.54 -10.45 -2.17
N THR A 102 -9.97 -11.46 -2.84
CA THR A 102 -10.75 -12.43 -3.62
C THR A 102 -11.82 -13.15 -2.81
N LYS A 103 -11.60 -13.28 -1.50
CA LYS A 103 -12.51 -13.93 -0.55
C LYS A 103 -13.39 -12.96 0.23
N MET A 104 -13.24 -11.66 0.01
CA MET A 104 -13.97 -10.61 0.74
C MET A 104 -15.03 -9.97 -0.16
N ASN A 105 -16.18 -9.64 0.41
CA ASN A 105 -17.14 -8.77 -0.26
C ASN A 105 -16.91 -7.31 0.11
N LEU A 106 -17.52 -6.40 -0.65
CA LEU A 106 -17.35 -4.96 -0.43
C LEU A 106 -17.74 -4.52 0.99
N GLY A 107 -18.78 -5.12 1.58
CA GLY A 107 -19.20 -4.80 2.95
C GLY A 107 -18.12 -5.14 3.96
N ALA A 108 -17.45 -6.29 3.83
CA ALA A 108 -16.34 -6.67 4.70
C ALA A 108 -15.13 -5.73 4.55
N LEU A 109 -14.82 -5.28 3.32
CA LEU A 109 -13.76 -4.30 3.08
C LEU A 109 -14.05 -2.95 3.72
N LEU A 110 -15.30 -2.51 3.68
CA LEU A 110 -15.73 -1.23 4.28
C LEU A 110 -15.78 -1.30 5.82
N ALA A 111 -16.01 -2.50 6.39
CA ALA A 111 -16.09 -2.75 7.82
C ALA A 111 -14.73 -3.09 8.47
N MET A 112 -13.61 -2.94 7.75
CA MET A 112 -12.28 -3.19 8.29
C MET A 112 -11.97 -2.23 9.44
N ASN A 113 -11.64 -2.78 10.60
CA ASN A 113 -11.14 -2.03 11.75
C ASN A 113 -9.67 -1.62 11.56
N LEU A 114 -9.10 -0.89 12.51
CA LEU A 114 -7.72 -0.40 12.44
C LEU A 114 -6.70 -1.54 12.26
N MET A 115 -6.83 -2.64 13.02
CA MET A 115 -5.91 -3.79 12.91
C MET A 115 -5.97 -4.42 11.52
N ASP A 116 -7.18 -4.60 10.99
CA ASP A 116 -7.36 -5.18 9.66
C ASP A 116 -6.64 -4.34 8.60
N ARG A 117 -6.74 -3.01 8.69
CA ARG A 117 -6.07 -2.10 7.75
C ARG A 117 -4.56 -2.09 7.90
N ILE A 118 -4.05 -1.94 9.13
CA ILE A 118 -2.60 -1.95 9.40
C ILE A 118 -1.96 -3.25 8.88
N VAL A 119 -2.57 -4.39 9.15
CA VAL A 119 -2.03 -5.68 8.71
C VAL A 119 -2.21 -5.87 7.20
N ALA A 120 -3.30 -5.40 6.60
CA ALA A 120 -3.50 -5.47 5.15
C ALA A 120 -2.42 -4.67 4.40
N GLU A 121 -2.18 -3.41 4.81
CA GLU A 121 -1.13 -2.58 4.21
C GLU A 121 0.26 -3.17 4.45
N GLY A 122 0.54 -3.65 5.67
CA GLY A 122 1.82 -4.29 5.97
C GLY A 122 2.09 -5.54 5.13
N LYS A 123 1.08 -6.36 4.85
CA LYS A 123 1.19 -7.53 3.95
C LYS A 123 1.48 -7.10 2.52
N ALA A 124 0.79 -6.07 2.04
CA ALA A 124 0.97 -5.56 0.69
C ALA A 124 2.38 -4.97 0.51
N ASP A 125 2.86 -4.20 1.49
CA ASP A 125 4.20 -3.65 1.50
C ASP A 125 5.27 -4.74 1.61
N TRP A 126 5.10 -5.71 2.51
CA TRP A 126 6.03 -6.82 2.60
C TRP A 126 6.14 -7.60 1.28
N TYR A 127 5.01 -7.88 0.64
CA TYR A 127 4.99 -8.54 -0.66
C TYR A 127 5.74 -7.75 -1.74
N ALA A 128 5.48 -6.45 -1.81
CA ALA A 128 6.15 -5.57 -2.75
C ALA A 128 7.66 -5.47 -2.50
N HIS A 129 8.10 -5.43 -1.23
CA HIS A 129 9.52 -5.43 -0.86
C HIS A 129 10.22 -6.78 -1.16
N VAL A 130 9.54 -7.89 -1.06
CA VAL A 130 10.10 -9.20 -1.48
C VAL A 130 10.42 -9.21 -2.97
N LEU A 131 9.57 -8.59 -3.79
CA LEU A 131 9.77 -8.50 -5.24
C LEU A 131 10.74 -7.38 -5.65
N TYR A 132 10.68 -6.26 -4.97
CA TYR A 132 11.40 -5.02 -5.32
C TYR A 132 12.11 -4.42 -4.09
N PRO A 133 13.12 -5.11 -3.52
CA PRO A 133 13.76 -4.72 -2.25
C PRO A 133 14.53 -3.40 -2.33
N ASP A 134 14.95 -3.00 -3.53
CA ASP A 134 15.71 -1.77 -3.76
C ASP A 134 14.81 -0.52 -3.88
N VAL A 135 13.50 -0.70 -4.03
CA VAL A 135 12.54 0.42 -4.08
C VAL A 135 12.27 0.90 -2.65
N LYS A 136 12.38 2.21 -2.45
CA LYS A 136 12.10 2.85 -1.16
C LYS A 136 10.85 3.69 -1.27
N MET A 137 9.87 3.37 -0.45
CA MET A 137 8.64 4.15 -0.32
C MET A 137 8.79 5.19 0.81
N PRO A 138 8.05 6.30 0.76
CA PRO A 138 8.15 7.34 1.79
C PRO A 138 7.95 6.84 3.22
N TRP A 139 7.11 5.86 3.42
CA TRP A 139 6.82 5.29 4.73
C TRP A 139 7.88 4.32 5.25
N ASP A 140 8.82 3.87 4.43
CA ASP A 140 9.91 2.98 4.88
C ASP A 140 10.84 3.67 5.90
N THR A 141 10.90 4.99 5.87
CA THR A 141 11.77 5.81 6.74
C THR A 141 11.00 6.89 7.49
N ALA A 142 9.67 6.86 7.47
CA ALA A 142 8.84 7.87 8.14
C ALA A 142 9.00 7.81 9.67
N LEU A 143 9.28 6.65 10.24
CA LEU A 143 9.51 6.46 11.67
C LEU A 143 10.84 5.73 11.93
N SER A 144 11.56 6.14 12.99
CA SER A 144 12.67 5.35 13.52
C SER A 144 12.16 4.16 14.34
N ASP A 145 13.04 3.22 14.72
CA ASP A 145 12.66 2.07 15.55
C ASP A 145 12.00 2.50 16.87
N GLU A 146 12.54 3.54 17.54
CA GLU A 146 11.93 4.10 18.75
C GLU A 146 10.57 4.76 18.41
N GLY A 147 10.48 5.42 17.26
CA GLY A 147 9.23 5.99 16.75
C GLY A 147 8.18 4.94 16.53
N LEU A 148 8.51 3.80 15.93
CA LEU A 148 7.61 2.65 15.73
C LEU A 148 7.07 2.13 17.07
N GLN A 149 7.95 1.89 18.05
CA GLN A 149 7.54 1.43 19.38
C GLN A 149 6.67 2.45 20.12
N TYR A 150 7.01 3.72 20.01
CA TYR A 150 6.22 4.79 20.59
C TYR A 150 4.82 4.87 19.96
N GLN A 151 4.71 4.88 18.63
CA GLN A 151 3.41 4.92 17.96
C GLN A 151 2.59 3.65 18.24
N TRP A 152 3.21 2.48 18.24
CA TRP A 152 2.53 1.25 18.65
C TRP A 152 1.92 1.37 20.05
N SER A 153 2.66 1.88 21.02
CA SER A 153 2.17 2.04 22.39
C SER A 153 0.89 2.90 22.46
N ARG A 154 0.74 3.85 21.53
CA ARG A 154 -0.42 4.74 21.44
C ARG A 154 -1.63 4.11 20.73
N ILE A 155 -1.39 3.36 19.65
CA ILE A 155 -2.46 2.84 18.81
C ILE A 155 -2.93 1.43 19.17
N LYS A 156 -2.15 0.67 19.95
CA LYS A 156 -2.48 -0.73 20.28
C LYS A 156 -3.83 -0.91 20.99
N ALA A 157 -4.28 0.06 21.77
CA ALA A 157 -5.59 0.04 22.42
C ALA A 157 -6.75 0.29 21.43
N GLU A 158 -6.44 0.91 20.28
CA GLU A 158 -7.41 1.32 19.27
C GLU A 158 -7.56 0.30 18.13
N MET A 159 -6.90 -0.86 18.22
CA MET A 159 -6.87 -1.87 17.14
C MET A 159 -8.26 -2.34 16.68
N ARG A 160 -9.28 -2.24 17.53
CA ARG A 160 -10.66 -2.60 17.21
C ARG A 160 -11.51 -1.41 16.76
N SER A 161 -10.93 -0.22 16.64
CA SER A 161 -11.66 0.96 16.20
C SER A 161 -12.13 0.81 14.76
N GLU A 162 -13.40 1.14 14.53
CA GLU A 162 -14.02 1.26 13.21
C GLU A 162 -14.27 2.72 12.82
N ASP A 163 -13.80 3.68 13.65
CA ASP A 163 -13.93 5.10 13.36
C ASP A 163 -13.07 5.47 12.14
N TYR A 164 -13.75 5.80 11.04
CA TYR A 164 -13.10 6.13 9.78
C TYR A 164 -12.08 7.28 9.90
N TYR A 165 -12.42 8.36 10.61
CA TYR A 165 -11.54 9.53 10.71
C TYR A 165 -10.31 9.23 11.58
N GLN A 166 -10.50 8.47 12.66
CA GLN A 166 -9.39 8.01 13.48
C GLN A 166 -8.45 7.10 12.68
N ILE A 167 -9.02 6.12 11.95
CA ILE A 167 -8.25 5.21 11.09
C ILE A 167 -7.46 6.00 10.04
N GLN A 168 -8.11 6.94 9.33
CA GLN A 168 -7.43 7.75 8.32
C GLN A 168 -6.30 8.59 8.93
N GLY A 169 -6.53 9.17 10.11
CA GLY A 169 -5.50 9.94 10.82
C GLY A 169 -4.30 9.11 11.25
N ILE A 170 -4.50 7.84 11.61
CA ILE A 170 -3.40 6.92 11.95
C ILE A 170 -2.70 6.43 10.70
N MET A 171 -3.43 6.08 9.65
CA MET A 171 -2.85 5.54 8.41
C MET A 171 -2.03 6.60 7.66
N PHE A 172 -2.59 7.78 7.43
CA PHE A 172 -1.99 8.80 6.56
C PHE A 172 -1.36 9.99 7.28
N GLY A 173 -1.57 10.10 8.58
CA GLY A 173 -1.10 11.23 9.39
C GLY A 173 -2.22 12.20 9.77
N SER A 174 -1.99 12.94 10.86
CA SER A 174 -2.86 13.98 11.41
C SER A 174 -2.09 14.82 12.41
N ASP A 175 -2.73 15.82 13.03
CA ASP A 175 -2.13 16.57 14.13
C ASP A 175 -1.64 15.68 15.30
N ASN A 176 -2.21 14.50 15.44
CA ASN A 176 -1.90 13.55 16.50
C ASN A 176 -0.91 12.45 16.11
N TYR A 177 -0.75 12.16 14.83
CA TYR A 177 0.06 11.05 14.34
C TYR A 177 0.95 11.50 13.18
N PRO A 178 2.24 11.13 13.16
CA PRO A 178 3.10 11.34 12.01
C PRO A 178 2.49 10.76 10.73
N GLU A 179 2.90 11.31 9.60
CA GLU A 179 2.53 10.78 8.29
C GLU A 179 2.93 9.32 8.16
N PHE A 180 2.06 8.52 7.53
CA PHE A 180 2.27 7.09 7.28
C PHE A 180 2.49 6.22 8.52
N THR A 181 2.06 6.66 9.72
CA THR A 181 2.19 5.87 10.95
C THR A 181 1.65 4.45 10.79
N GLY A 182 0.44 4.30 10.21
CA GLY A 182 -0.18 2.99 10.04
C GLY A 182 0.57 2.09 9.05
N TYR A 183 1.11 2.65 7.97
CA TYR A 183 1.94 1.94 6.98
C TYR A 183 3.25 1.46 7.60
N SER A 184 3.99 2.37 8.27
CA SER A 184 5.27 2.04 8.90
C SER A 184 5.13 0.95 9.97
N VAL A 185 4.14 1.09 10.86
CA VAL A 185 3.86 0.08 11.90
C VAL A 185 3.39 -1.23 11.27
N GLY A 186 2.54 -1.18 10.24
CA GLY A 186 2.04 -2.35 9.55
C GLY A 186 3.15 -3.15 8.87
N PHE A 187 4.03 -2.48 8.16
CA PHE A 187 5.18 -3.12 7.51
C PHE A 187 6.09 -3.80 8.52
N ASP A 188 6.50 -3.09 9.60
CA ASP A 188 7.39 -3.66 10.61
C ASP A 188 6.75 -4.83 11.37
N LEU A 189 5.45 -4.70 11.71
CA LEU A 189 4.69 -5.78 12.35
C LEU A 189 4.67 -7.04 11.47
N VAL A 190 4.31 -6.93 10.19
CA VAL A 190 4.25 -8.06 9.26
C VAL A 190 5.64 -8.61 9.00
N GLN A 191 6.63 -7.74 8.82
CA GLN A 191 8.02 -8.14 8.64
C GLN A 191 8.52 -8.98 9.82
N SER A 192 8.28 -8.54 11.07
CA SER A 192 8.69 -9.27 12.27
C SER A 192 8.00 -10.62 12.38
N ALA A 193 6.71 -10.71 12.05
CA ALA A 193 5.95 -11.94 12.04
C ALA A 193 6.52 -12.96 11.03
N LEU A 194 6.78 -12.50 9.80
CA LEU A 194 7.20 -13.38 8.70
C LEU A 194 8.68 -13.75 8.77
N LYS A 195 9.55 -12.90 9.32
CA LYS A 195 10.95 -13.28 9.62
C LYS A 195 11.03 -14.43 10.62
N LYS A 196 10.16 -14.44 11.63
CA LYS A 196 10.07 -15.54 12.61
C LYS A 196 9.45 -16.81 12.03
N ASN A 197 8.63 -16.67 10.99
CA ASN A 197 7.88 -17.76 10.36
C ASN A 197 8.25 -17.88 8.86
N ALA A 198 9.55 -17.87 8.56
CA ALA A 198 10.09 -17.84 7.20
C ALA A 198 9.70 -19.06 6.31
N ALA A 199 9.12 -20.09 6.90
CA ALA A 199 8.59 -21.24 6.17
C ALA A 199 7.23 -20.98 5.50
N LEU A 200 6.53 -19.91 5.88
CA LEU A 200 5.24 -19.56 5.28
C LEU A 200 5.43 -19.05 3.86
N THR A 201 4.72 -19.66 2.93
CA THR A 201 4.67 -19.19 1.54
C THR A 201 3.85 -17.90 1.42
N PRO A 202 4.05 -17.09 0.36
CA PRO A 202 3.23 -15.90 0.10
C PRO A 202 1.72 -16.20 0.12
N GLU A 203 1.30 -17.33 -0.42
CA GLU A 203 -0.10 -17.73 -0.38
C GLU A 203 -0.59 -18.00 1.04
N GLN A 204 0.21 -18.68 1.87
CA GLN A 204 -0.16 -18.98 3.25
C GLN A 204 -0.32 -17.71 4.07
N TRP A 205 0.72 -16.88 4.19
CA TRP A 205 0.64 -15.70 5.04
C TRP A 205 -0.33 -14.63 4.51
N SER A 206 -0.57 -14.55 3.18
CA SER A 206 -1.60 -13.65 2.63
C SER A 206 -3.00 -14.03 3.13
N ASN A 207 -3.25 -15.32 3.35
CA ASN A 207 -4.54 -15.82 3.82
C ASN A 207 -4.68 -15.84 5.35
N GLU A 208 -3.61 -15.60 6.11
CA GLU A 208 -3.69 -15.57 7.58
C GLU A 208 -4.52 -14.38 8.08
N SER A 209 -5.19 -14.57 9.21
CA SER A 209 -5.96 -13.49 9.83
C SER A 209 -5.05 -12.40 10.39
N PRO A 210 -5.51 -11.13 10.47
CA PRO A 210 -4.77 -10.06 11.12
C PRO A 210 -4.37 -10.39 12.57
N ALA A 211 -5.25 -11.05 13.32
CA ALA A 211 -4.98 -11.46 14.69
C ALA A 211 -3.82 -12.47 14.77
N LEU A 212 -3.75 -13.44 13.85
CA LEU A 212 -2.65 -14.42 13.83
C LEU A 212 -1.33 -13.77 13.41
N ILE A 213 -1.34 -12.87 12.44
CA ILE A 213 -0.14 -12.12 12.07
C ILE A 213 0.39 -11.30 13.26
N LEU A 214 -0.50 -10.64 14.01
CA LEU A 214 -0.13 -9.93 15.23
C LEU A 214 0.46 -10.87 16.29
N GLU A 215 -0.15 -12.03 16.50
CA GLU A 215 0.35 -13.04 17.45
C GLU A 215 1.76 -13.54 17.08
N MET A 216 2.02 -13.76 15.81
CA MET A 216 3.33 -14.19 15.29
C MET A 216 4.40 -13.10 15.39
N SER A 217 4.02 -11.82 15.44
CA SER A 217 4.93 -10.67 15.44
C SER A 217 5.63 -10.44 16.78
N GLU A 218 6.47 -9.42 16.85
CA GLU A 218 7.05 -8.89 18.11
C GLU A 218 6.11 -7.93 18.84
N TYR A 219 5.06 -7.49 18.15
CA TYR A 219 4.07 -6.57 18.67
C TYR A 219 3.09 -7.27 19.60
N LYS A 220 2.81 -6.67 20.75
CA LYS A 220 1.88 -7.19 21.74
C LYS A 220 0.84 -6.14 22.10
N THR A 221 -0.40 -6.58 22.26
CA THR A 221 -1.52 -5.71 22.65
C THR A 221 -1.64 -5.53 24.17
N GLN A 222 -0.96 -6.37 24.95
CA GLN A 222 -0.91 -6.30 26.42
C GLN A 222 0.38 -5.67 26.90
#